data_a902f403ff9fc2173177ce9eb79c2766
#
_entry.id   a902f403ff9fc2173177ce9eb79c2766
#
_cell.length_a   1.000
_cell.length_b   1.000
_cell.length_c   1.000
_cell.angle_alpha   90.00
_cell.angle_beta   90.00
_cell.angle_gamma   90.00
#
_symmetry.space_group_name_H-M   'P 1'
#
loop_
_entity.id
_entity.type
_entity.pdbx_description
1 polymer ?
#
loop_
_entity_poly.entity_id
_entity_poly.type
_entity_poly.pdbx_seq_one_letter_code
_entity_poly.pdbx_strand_id
1 'polypeptide(L)' 'MATITLNIDGMTCGGCVKSVTKVLNDLDGVHSATVSLENKNAQVEFDEGKIQIAQLVEAVEDAGFDARAA' A
#
# COMPACT_ATOMS: atom_id res chain seq x y z
N MET A 1 -6.51 14.73 5.37
CA MET A 1 -5.77 13.51 5.03
C MET A 1 -6.58 12.28 5.40
N ALA A 2 -6.56 11.27 4.57
CA ALA A 2 -7.28 10.03 4.82
C ALA A 2 -6.29 8.92 5.17
N THR A 3 -6.77 7.95 5.92
CA THR A 3 -5.99 6.76 6.26
C THR A 3 -6.80 5.54 5.84
N ILE A 4 -6.15 4.60 5.17
CA ILE A 4 -6.79 3.36 4.78
C ILE A 4 -5.89 2.18 5.10
N THR A 5 -6.50 1.05 5.42
CA THR A 5 -5.80 -0.22 5.56
C THR A 5 -6.08 -1.07 4.32
N LEU A 6 -5.02 -1.51 3.66
CA LEU A 6 -5.11 -2.42 2.52
C LEU A 6 -4.67 -3.81 2.97
N ASN A 7 -5.49 -4.81 2.66
CA ASN A 7 -5.07 -6.20 2.86
C ASN A 7 -4.27 -6.62 1.64
N ILE A 8 -3.07 -7.16 1.86
CA ILE A 8 -2.13 -7.48 0.80
C ILE A 8 -1.77 -8.95 0.85
N ASP A 9 -2.04 -9.67 -0.24
CA ASP A 9 -1.65 -11.06 -0.40
C ASP A 9 -0.38 -11.15 -1.25
N GLY A 10 0.44 -12.15 -0.97
CA GLY A 10 1.67 -12.39 -1.73
C GLY A 10 2.92 -11.91 -1.05
N MET A 11 2.81 -11.23 0.08
CA MET A 11 3.98 -10.85 0.86
C MET A 11 4.46 -12.08 1.66
N THR A 12 5.65 -12.57 1.33
CA THR A 12 6.19 -13.77 1.97
C THR A 12 7.48 -13.52 2.72
N CYS A 13 8.05 -12.33 2.61
CA CYS A 13 9.33 -12.01 3.25
C CYS A 13 9.51 -10.50 3.43
N GLY A 14 10.56 -10.13 4.17
CA GLY A 14 10.87 -8.72 4.42
C GLY A 14 11.15 -7.91 3.16
N GLY A 15 11.69 -8.56 2.12
CA GLY A 15 11.90 -7.88 0.83
C GLY A 15 10.60 -7.45 0.18
N CYS A 16 9.56 -8.25 0.33
CA CYS A 16 8.23 -7.91 -0.17
C CYS A 16 7.66 -6.69 0.54
N VAL A 17 7.83 -6.62 1.86
CA VAL A 17 7.43 -5.48 2.67
C VAL A 17 8.10 -4.21 2.18
N LYS A 18 9.41 -4.27 1.93
CA LYS A 18 10.16 -3.11 1.43
C LYS A 18 9.67 -2.67 0.05
N SER A 19 9.39 -3.63 -0.83
CA SER A 19 8.89 -3.33 -2.17
C SER A 19 7.55 -2.62 -2.12
N VAL A 20 6.61 -3.13 -1.33
CA VAL A 20 5.29 -2.52 -1.17
C VAL A 20 5.41 -1.13 -0.56
N THR A 21 6.22 -0.99 0.49
CA THR A 21 6.45 0.30 1.14
C THR A 21 6.97 1.32 0.14
N LYS A 22 7.97 0.94 -0.64
CA LYS A 22 8.55 1.84 -1.64
C LYS A 22 7.53 2.23 -2.70
N VAL A 23 6.79 1.28 -3.23
CA VAL A 23 5.78 1.53 -4.26
C VAL A 23 4.75 2.54 -3.75
N LEU A 24 4.26 2.33 -2.54
CA LEU A 24 3.26 3.23 -1.96
C LEU A 24 3.83 4.62 -1.68
N ASN A 25 5.05 4.70 -1.14
CA ASN A 25 5.66 5.99 -0.85
C ASN A 25 6.05 6.77 -2.09
N ASP A 26 6.26 6.10 -3.22
CA ASP A 26 6.59 6.75 -4.48
C ASP A 26 5.36 7.37 -5.15
N LEU A 27 4.16 7.05 -4.70
CA LEU A 27 2.94 7.62 -5.28
C LEU A 27 2.73 9.05 -4.83
N ASP A 28 2.40 9.91 -5.79
CA ASP A 28 2.08 11.30 -5.49
C ASP A 28 0.76 11.35 -4.72
N GLY A 29 0.77 12.05 -3.60
CA GLY A 29 -0.39 12.13 -2.73
C GLY A 29 -0.33 11.20 -1.52
N VAL A 30 0.61 10.27 -1.48
CA VAL A 30 0.82 9.41 -0.31
C VAL A 30 1.80 10.10 0.65
N HIS A 31 1.39 10.28 1.89
CA HIS A 31 2.22 10.90 2.93
C HIS A 31 3.06 9.87 3.64
N SER A 32 2.48 8.72 3.97
CA SER A 32 3.23 7.65 4.60
C SER A 32 2.54 6.32 4.34
N ALA A 33 3.32 5.25 4.41
CA ALA A 33 2.80 3.90 4.30
C ALA A 33 3.53 3.03 5.31
N THR A 34 2.76 2.33 6.13
CA THR A 34 3.29 1.38 7.11
C THR A 34 2.80 -0.02 6.72
N VAL A 35 3.73 -0.88 6.34
CA VAL A 35 3.41 -2.23 5.88
C VAL A 35 3.75 -3.23 6.97
N SER A 36 2.81 -4.14 7.25
CA SER A 36 2.99 -5.21 8.22
C SER A 36 2.95 -6.55 7.54
N LEU A 37 4.05 -7.30 7.61
CA LEU A 37 4.11 -8.67 7.10
C LEU A 37 3.28 -9.61 7.97
N GLU A 38 3.34 -9.41 9.27
CA GLU A 38 2.63 -10.25 10.23
C GLU A 38 1.10 -10.18 10.00
N ASN A 39 0.59 -8.99 9.79
CA ASN A 39 -0.83 -8.76 9.58
C ASN A 39 -1.23 -8.82 8.09
N LYS A 40 -0.24 -8.90 7.21
CA LYS A 40 -0.44 -8.94 5.76
C LYS A 40 -1.25 -7.75 5.28
N ASN A 41 -0.94 -6.57 5.80
CA ASN A 41 -1.64 -5.35 5.42
C ASN A 41 -0.69 -4.16 5.38
N ALA A 42 -1.22 -3.05 4.85
CA ALA A 42 -0.53 -1.78 4.83
C ALA A 42 -1.49 -0.69 5.25
N GLN A 43 -1.04 0.18 6.15
CA GLN A 43 -1.77 1.38 6.51
C GLN A 43 -1.17 2.54 5.73
N VAL A 44 -2.00 3.23 4.96
CA VAL A 44 -1.55 4.30 4.09
C VAL A 44 -2.23 5.60 4.47
N GLU A 45 -1.43 6.62 4.73
CA GLU A 45 -1.92 7.98 4.90
C GLU A 45 -1.73 8.73 3.58
N PHE A 46 -2.81 9.26 3.04
CA PHE A 46 -2.78 9.88 1.72
C PHE A 46 -3.71 11.08 1.64
N ASP A 47 -3.45 11.92 0.64
CA ASP A 47 -4.32 13.05 0.34
C ASP A 47 -5.37 12.60 -0.67
N GLU A 48 -6.60 12.46 -0.21
CA GLU A 48 -7.71 11.99 -1.04
C GLU A 48 -8.07 12.95 -2.17
N GLY A 49 -7.57 14.18 -2.12
CA GLY A 49 -7.70 15.12 -3.23
C GLY A 49 -6.68 14.92 -4.33
N LYS A 50 -5.63 14.14 -4.07
CA LYS A 50 -4.56 13.88 -5.04
C LYS A 50 -4.55 12.46 -5.55
N ILE A 51 -4.91 11.49 -4.72
CA ILE A 51 -4.86 10.07 -5.08
C ILE A 51 -6.06 9.37 -4.46
N GLN A 52 -6.51 8.32 -5.12
CA GLN A 52 -7.65 7.53 -4.68
C GLN A 52 -7.22 6.12 -4.28
N ILE A 53 -8.07 5.45 -3.50
CA ILE A 53 -7.82 4.09 -3.04
C ILE A 53 -7.56 3.14 -4.20
N ALA A 54 -8.30 3.28 -5.30
CA ALA A 54 -8.11 2.44 -6.48
C ALA A 54 -6.69 2.53 -7.03
N GLN A 55 -6.08 3.72 -6.95
CA GLN A 55 -4.71 3.92 -7.40
C GLN A 55 -3.69 3.25 -6.49
N LEU A 56 -3.97 3.23 -5.18
CA LEU A 56 -3.13 2.53 -4.21
C LEU A 56 -3.15 1.03 -4.49
N VAL A 57 -4.34 0.46 -4.67
CA VAL A 57 -4.52 -0.95 -4.98
C VAL A 57 -3.80 -1.30 -6.28
N GLU A 58 -4.00 -0.51 -7.32
CA GLU A 58 -3.38 -0.73 -8.62
C GLU A 58 -1.86 -0.72 -8.53
N ALA A 59 -1.30 0.21 -7.78
CA ALA A 59 0.15 0.30 -7.62
C ALA A 59 0.72 -0.95 -6.95
N VAL A 60 0.04 -1.47 -5.93
CA VAL A 60 0.46 -2.71 -5.26
C VAL A 60 0.34 -3.90 -6.22
N GLU A 61 -0.73 -3.97 -7.00
CA GLU A 61 -0.93 -5.04 -7.96
C GLU A 61 0.13 -5.01 -9.05
N ASP A 62 0.51 -3.82 -9.51
CA ASP A 62 1.59 -3.66 -10.50
C ASP A 62 2.93 -4.14 -9.97
N ALA A 63 3.12 -4.12 -8.66
CA ALA A 63 4.33 -4.63 -8.03
C ALA A 63 4.33 -6.16 -7.88
N GLY A 64 3.24 -6.82 -8.25
CA GLY A 64 3.14 -8.27 -8.23
C GLY A 64 2.41 -8.84 -7.01
N PHE A 65 1.68 -8.03 -6.28
CA PHE A 65 0.92 -8.45 -5.10
C PHE A 65 -0.57 -8.22 -5.34
N ASP A 66 -1.40 -8.93 -4.59
CA ASP A 66 -2.83 -8.66 -4.58
C ASP A 66 -3.17 -7.75 -3.40
N ALA A 67 -3.98 -6.73 -3.65
CA ALA A 67 -4.38 -5.79 -2.62
C ALA A 67 -5.87 -5.50 -2.71
N ARG A 68 -6.49 -5.30 -1.55
CA ARG A 68 -7.88 -4.88 -1.48
C ARG A 68 -8.08 -4.00 -0.24
N ALA A 69 -8.99 -3.05 -0.33
CA ALA A 69 -9.34 -2.21 0.81
C ALA A 69 -9.98 -3.05 1.90
N ALA A 70 -9.53 -2.82 3.12
CA ALA A 70 -10.07 -3.51 4.28
C ALA A 70 -11.41 -2.92 4.70
#